data_58e2892426df9ccd32c06dd480f5b7a0
#
_entry.id   58e2892426df9ccd32c06dd480f5b7a0
#
_cell.length_a   1.000
_cell.length_b   1.000
_cell.length_c   1.000
_cell.angle_alpha   90.00
_cell.angle_beta   90.00
_cell.angle_gamma   90.00
#
_symmetry.space_group_name_H-M   'P 1'
#
loop_
_entity.id
_entity.type
_entity.pdbx_description
1 polymer ?
#
loop_
_entity_poly.entity_id
_entity_poly.type
_entity_poly.pdbx_seq_one_letter_code
_entity_poly.pdbx_strand_id
1 'polypeptide(L)'
;MLQRIQTIYLFLVFIIQLTGLLLLPDRLFYTGVSVGVLQSYVLLITIIILIVIPLWNIFQFKKRKQQFILNRVLLLITLGLLVNHCIGYFKLEVFKTHQLFVFAVNIFTVIFLSLANKAIQRDEDLVRSADRLR
;
A
#
# COMPACT_ATOMS: atom_id res chain seq x y z
N MET A 1 5.17 14.04 19.25
CA MET A 1 4.73 14.76 18.03
C MET A 1 4.95 13.97 16.73
N LEU A 2 5.96 13.11 16.61
CA LEU A 2 6.27 12.33 15.40
C LEU A 2 5.23 11.26 15.03
N GLN A 3 4.50 10.72 16.01
CA GLN A 3 3.41 9.77 15.77
C GLN A 3 2.30 10.30 14.83
N ARG A 4 2.11 11.62 14.76
CA ARG A 4 1.12 12.24 13.87
C ARG A 4 1.50 12.13 12.40
N ILE A 5 2.79 12.25 12.07
CA ILE A 5 3.29 12.19 10.69
C ILE A 5 3.09 10.80 10.10
N GLN A 6 3.38 9.76 10.87
CA GLN A 6 3.17 8.37 10.55
C GLN A 6 1.71 8.05 10.22
N THR A 7 0.82 8.52 11.11
CA THR A 7 -0.64 8.36 10.95
C THR A 7 -1.14 9.02 9.68
N ILE A 8 -0.60 10.21 9.32
CA ILE A 8 -0.95 10.92 8.09
C ILE A 8 -0.58 10.09 6.87
N TYR A 9 0.62 9.49 6.81
CA TYR A 9 1.02 8.68 5.67
C TYR A 9 0.16 7.42 5.52
N LEU A 10 -0.17 6.73 6.61
CA LEU A 10 -1.05 5.56 6.58
C LEU A 10 -2.48 5.92 6.18
N PHE A 11 -2.96 7.08 6.62
CA PHE A 11 -4.27 7.58 6.23
C PHE A 11 -4.32 7.95 4.74
N LEU A 12 -3.24 8.53 4.20
CA LEU A 12 -3.12 8.79 2.76
C LEU A 12 -3.12 7.50 1.95
N VAL A 13 -2.41 6.45 2.41
CA VAL A 13 -2.47 5.13 1.78
C VAL A 13 -3.90 4.60 1.74
N PHE A 14 -4.62 4.68 2.86
CA PHE A 14 -6.02 4.27 2.94
C PHE A 14 -6.90 5.02 1.92
N ILE A 15 -6.81 6.36 1.87
CA ILE A 15 -7.60 7.18 0.93
C ILE A 15 -7.27 6.83 -0.52
N ILE A 16 -5.98 6.72 -0.87
CA ILE A 16 -5.53 6.43 -2.23
C ILE A 16 -6.05 5.07 -2.69
N GLN A 17 -5.97 4.04 -1.85
CA GLN A 17 -6.47 2.72 -2.18
C GLN A 17 -8.00 2.67 -2.27
N LEU A 18 -8.68 3.36 -1.36
CA LEU A 18 -10.15 3.48 -1.38
C LEU A 18 -10.63 4.21 -2.65
N THR A 19 -10.01 5.34 -2.98
CA THR A 19 -10.29 6.07 -4.22
C THR A 19 -10.02 5.19 -5.44
N GLY A 20 -8.93 4.43 -5.39
CA GLY A 20 -8.61 3.44 -6.39
C GLY A 20 -9.71 2.40 -6.58
N LEU A 21 -10.28 1.88 -5.53
CA LEU A 21 -11.35 0.89 -5.57
C LEU A 21 -12.68 1.50 -6.09
N LEU A 22 -13.03 2.71 -5.64
CA LEU A 22 -14.31 3.35 -5.97
C LEU A 22 -14.38 3.89 -7.40
N LEU A 23 -13.29 4.47 -7.89
CA LEU A 23 -13.28 5.09 -9.23
C LEU A 23 -13.11 4.07 -10.36
N LEU A 24 -12.63 2.88 -10.09
CA LEU A 24 -12.32 1.90 -11.12
C LEU A 24 -12.75 0.47 -10.70
N PRO A 25 -14.06 0.24 -10.50
CA PRO A 25 -14.58 -1.10 -10.23
C PRO A 25 -14.23 -2.09 -11.34
N ASP A 26 -14.15 -1.62 -12.61
CA ASP A 26 -13.78 -2.44 -13.76
C ASP A 26 -12.34 -3.00 -13.72
N ARG A 27 -11.49 -2.50 -12.84
CA ARG A 27 -10.10 -2.96 -12.73
C ARG A 27 -9.94 -4.38 -12.26
N LEU A 28 -10.86 -4.83 -11.44
CA LEU A 28 -10.87 -6.20 -10.94
C LEU A 28 -11.08 -7.21 -12.08
N PHE A 29 -11.61 -6.74 -13.21
CA PHE A 29 -11.97 -7.55 -14.37
C PHE A 29 -11.10 -7.30 -15.60
N TYR A 30 -10.32 -6.19 -15.64
CA TYR A 30 -9.55 -5.78 -16.84
C TYR A 30 -8.03 -5.97 -16.67
N THR A 31 -7.58 -7.15 -16.35
CA THR A 31 -6.16 -7.50 -16.58
C THR A 31 -5.92 -8.01 -18.00
N GLY A 32 -6.85 -7.74 -18.95
CA GLY A 32 -6.69 -7.99 -20.39
C GLY A 32 -6.28 -9.39 -20.85
N VAL A 33 -5.91 -10.24 -19.93
CA VAL A 33 -5.84 -11.69 -20.08
C VAL A 33 -7.20 -12.18 -19.59
N SER A 34 -7.74 -13.24 -20.19
CA SER A 34 -8.89 -13.98 -19.66
C SER A 34 -8.53 -14.43 -18.23
N VAL A 35 -8.67 -13.47 -17.29
CA VAL A 35 -8.34 -13.70 -15.89
C VAL A 35 -9.38 -14.65 -15.39
N GLY A 36 -8.94 -15.83 -15.00
CA GLY A 36 -9.83 -16.79 -14.38
C GLY A 36 -10.53 -16.14 -13.18
N VAL A 37 -11.78 -16.48 -12.96
CA VAL A 37 -12.62 -15.96 -11.86
C VAL A 37 -11.85 -15.96 -10.53
N LEU A 38 -11.02 -16.97 -10.29
CA LEU A 38 -10.15 -17.08 -9.12
C LEU A 38 -9.15 -15.92 -8.98
N GLN A 39 -8.52 -15.50 -10.07
CA GLN A 39 -7.53 -14.40 -10.05
C GLN A 39 -8.19 -13.06 -9.74
N SER A 40 -9.42 -12.83 -10.21
CA SER A 40 -10.20 -11.63 -9.89
C SER A 40 -10.51 -11.55 -8.39
N TYR A 41 -10.89 -12.66 -7.75
CA TYR A 41 -11.10 -12.70 -6.29
C TYR A 41 -9.80 -12.45 -5.50
N VAL A 42 -8.68 -13.02 -5.93
CA VAL A 42 -7.38 -12.78 -5.28
C VAL A 42 -6.99 -11.31 -5.34
N LEU A 43 -7.19 -10.64 -6.47
CA LEU A 43 -6.93 -9.20 -6.61
C LEU A 43 -7.85 -8.38 -5.70
N LEU A 44 -9.14 -8.70 -5.65
CA LEU A 44 -10.11 -8.02 -4.78
C LEU A 44 -9.72 -8.16 -3.31
N ILE A 45 -9.42 -9.37 -2.85
CA ILE A 45 -8.98 -9.63 -1.48
C ILE A 45 -7.70 -8.83 -1.17
N THR A 46 -6.75 -8.79 -2.10
CA THR A 46 -5.49 -8.05 -1.93
C THR A 46 -5.74 -6.55 -1.77
N ILE A 47 -6.65 -5.96 -2.55
CA ILE A 47 -7.02 -4.54 -2.44
C ILE A 47 -7.70 -4.27 -1.09
N ILE A 48 -8.61 -5.15 -0.65
CA ILE A 48 -9.26 -5.03 0.66
C ILE A 48 -8.21 -5.06 1.78
N ILE A 49 -7.23 -5.94 1.70
CA ILE A 49 -6.10 -6.00 2.64
C ILE A 49 -5.33 -4.67 2.66
N LEU A 50 -5.04 -4.09 1.49
CA LEU A 50 -4.33 -2.81 1.37
C LEU A 50 -5.15 -1.60 1.86
N ILE A 51 -6.46 -1.73 2.03
CA ILE A 51 -7.33 -0.72 2.62
C ILE A 51 -7.44 -0.91 4.14
N VAL A 52 -7.72 -2.13 4.58
CA VAL A 52 -8.05 -2.44 5.98
C VAL A 52 -6.81 -2.40 6.88
N ILE A 53 -5.69 -2.99 6.44
CA ILE A 53 -4.51 -3.09 7.29
C ILE A 53 -3.87 -1.73 7.60
N PRO A 54 -3.69 -0.76 6.67
CA PRO A 54 -3.20 0.56 7.03
C PRO A 54 -4.08 1.27 8.05
N LEU A 55 -5.41 1.15 7.91
CA LEU A 55 -6.35 1.70 8.87
C LEU A 55 -6.20 1.06 10.26
N TRP A 56 -6.15 -0.27 10.31
CA TRP A 56 -5.88 -1.01 11.55
C TRP A 56 -4.55 -0.63 12.18
N ASN A 57 -3.54 -0.43 11.36
CA ASN A 57 -2.18 -0.10 11.80
C ASN A 57 -2.10 1.27 12.50
N ILE A 58 -2.97 2.23 12.12
CA ILE A 58 -3.09 3.53 12.80
C ILE A 58 -3.45 3.34 14.29
N PHE A 59 -4.32 2.39 14.61
CA PHE A 59 -4.75 2.14 16.00
C PHE A 59 -3.70 1.39 16.83
N GLN A 60 -2.71 0.77 16.19
CA GLN A 60 -1.63 0.03 16.87
C GLN A 60 -0.44 0.91 17.29
N PHE A 61 -0.64 2.19 17.55
CA PHE A 61 0.42 3.15 17.89
C PHE A 61 1.32 2.76 19.08
N LYS A 62 0.85 1.89 19.99
CA LYS A 62 1.62 1.37 21.11
C LYS A 62 2.63 0.27 20.72
N LYS A 63 2.43 -0.41 19.59
CA LYS A 63 3.21 -1.57 19.16
C LYS A 63 4.05 -1.25 17.91
N ARG A 64 4.99 -0.32 18.02
CA ARG A 64 5.81 0.21 16.91
C ARG A 64 6.49 -0.86 16.06
N LYS A 65 7.06 -1.91 16.68
CA LYS A 65 7.68 -3.02 15.95
C LYS A 65 6.69 -3.76 15.05
N GLN A 66 5.46 -3.98 15.52
CA GLN A 66 4.43 -4.63 14.72
C GLN A 66 3.98 -3.73 13.57
N GLN A 67 3.81 -2.42 13.80
CA GLN A 67 3.51 -1.46 12.75
C GLN A 67 4.54 -1.49 11.62
N PHE A 68 5.82 -1.50 11.99
CA PHE A 68 6.92 -1.53 11.03
C PHE A 68 6.90 -2.81 10.18
N ILE A 69 6.68 -3.98 10.81
CA ILE A 69 6.60 -5.26 10.11
C ILE A 69 5.38 -5.27 9.16
N LEU A 70 4.21 -4.86 9.64
CA LEU A 70 2.99 -4.80 8.83
C LEU A 70 3.16 -3.90 7.62
N ASN A 71 3.74 -2.72 7.78
CA ASN A 71 4.01 -1.81 6.66
C ASN A 71 4.99 -2.41 5.64
N ARG A 72 6.00 -3.18 6.08
CA ARG A 72 6.89 -3.89 5.15
C ARG A 72 6.17 -4.97 4.37
N VAL A 73 5.30 -5.73 5.02
CA VAL A 73 4.47 -6.74 4.35
C VAL A 73 3.56 -6.07 3.31
N LEU A 74 2.88 -4.96 3.68
CA LEU A 74 2.05 -4.21 2.74
C LEU A 74 2.87 -3.68 1.55
N LEU A 75 4.07 -3.20 1.79
CA LEU A 75 4.96 -2.72 0.75
C LEU A 75 5.33 -3.84 -0.23
N LEU A 76 5.68 -5.04 0.27
CA LEU A 76 5.97 -6.19 -0.58
C LEU A 76 4.75 -6.63 -1.41
N ILE A 77 3.56 -6.63 -0.80
CA ILE A 77 2.30 -6.93 -1.50
C ILE A 77 2.06 -5.91 -2.63
N THR A 78 2.24 -4.62 -2.35
CA THR A 78 2.03 -3.55 -3.34
C THR A 78 3.05 -3.65 -4.49
N LEU A 79 4.31 -3.98 -4.19
CA LEU A 79 5.32 -4.24 -5.22
C LEU A 79 4.95 -5.46 -6.08
N GLY A 80 4.44 -6.53 -5.49
CA GLY A 80 3.92 -7.68 -6.22
C GLY A 80 2.77 -7.32 -7.16
N LEU A 81 1.85 -6.45 -6.72
CA LEU A 81 0.78 -5.92 -7.58
C LEU A 81 1.33 -5.08 -8.73
N LEU A 82 2.33 -4.22 -8.49
CA LEU A 82 2.98 -3.45 -9.54
C LEU A 82 3.61 -4.36 -10.60
N VAL A 83 4.33 -5.39 -10.19
CA VAL A 83 4.92 -6.37 -11.13
C VAL A 83 3.83 -7.08 -11.92
N ASN A 84 2.74 -7.52 -11.28
CA ASN A 84 1.61 -8.13 -11.96
C ASN A 84 0.99 -7.19 -13.01
N HIS A 85 0.82 -5.92 -12.69
CA HIS A 85 0.33 -4.92 -13.64
C HIS A 85 1.31 -4.66 -14.79
N CYS A 86 2.64 -4.64 -14.52
CA CYS A 86 3.65 -4.54 -15.57
C CYS A 86 3.56 -5.70 -16.55
N ILE A 87 3.46 -6.93 -16.06
CA ILE A 87 3.35 -8.12 -16.90
C ILE A 87 2.07 -8.05 -17.75
N GLY A 88 0.95 -7.66 -17.17
CA GLY A 88 -0.31 -7.46 -17.88
C GLY A 88 -0.19 -6.42 -19.00
N TYR A 89 0.50 -5.32 -18.72
CA TYR A 89 0.75 -4.25 -19.67
C TYR A 89 1.53 -4.72 -20.91
N PHE A 90 2.63 -5.41 -20.71
CA PHE A 90 3.47 -5.91 -21.82
C PHE A 90 2.77 -6.97 -22.68
N LYS A 91 1.81 -7.70 -22.12
CA LYS A 91 1.08 -8.75 -22.89
C LYS A 91 -0.04 -8.18 -23.77
N LEU A 92 -0.54 -7.00 -23.47
CA LEU A 92 -1.78 -6.50 -24.09
C LEU A 92 -1.59 -5.48 -25.19
N GLU A 93 -0.37 -4.94 -25.35
CA GLU A 93 -0.02 -3.89 -26.36
C GLU A 93 -1.00 -2.69 -26.46
N VAL A 94 -2.01 -2.61 -25.57
CA VAL A 94 -3.06 -1.57 -25.62
C VAL A 94 -2.92 -0.65 -24.43
N PHE A 95 -2.46 0.58 -24.69
CA PHE A 95 -2.42 1.67 -23.72
C PHE A 95 -3.84 2.13 -23.37
N LYS A 96 -4.40 1.65 -22.26
CA LYS A 96 -5.66 2.19 -21.75
C LYS A 96 -5.36 3.18 -20.62
N THR A 97 -5.96 4.36 -20.67
CA THR A 97 -5.82 5.44 -19.66
C THR A 97 -6.05 4.92 -18.22
N HIS A 98 -6.94 3.93 -18.07
CA HIS A 98 -7.21 3.28 -16.79
C HIS A 98 -6.00 2.54 -16.19
N GLN A 99 -5.13 1.96 -17.00
CA GLN A 99 -3.93 1.26 -16.52
C GLN A 99 -2.91 2.23 -15.92
N LEU A 100 -2.75 3.40 -16.54
CA LEU A 100 -1.86 4.45 -16.06
C LEU A 100 -2.26 4.95 -14.67
N PHE A 101 -3.56 5.07 -14.43
CA PHE A 101 -4.08 5.45 -13.12
C PHE A 101 -3.86 4.35 -12.07
N VAL A 102 -4.00 3.05 -12.43
CA VAL A 102 -3.66 1.92 -11.52
C VAL A 102 -2.20 1.96 -11.13
N PHE A 103 -1.32 2.20 -12.10
CA PHE A 103 0.10 2.37 -11.84
C PHE A 103 0.34 3.52 -10.85
N ALA A 104 -0.26 4.69 -11.10
CA ALA A 104 -0.11 5.84 -10.23
C ALA A 104 -0.55 5.54 -8.80
N VAL A 105 -1.73 4.92 -8.59
CA VAL A 105 -2.23 4.52 -7.27
C VAL A 105 -1.23 3.62 -6.54
N ASN A 106 -0.70 2.59 -7.21
CA ASN A 106 0.26 1.68 -6.58
C ASN A 106 1.61 2.34 -6.30
N ILE A 107 2.11 3.19 -7.21
CA ILE A 107 3.36 3.95 -6.99
C ILE A 107 3.23 4.88 -5.78
N PHE A 108 2.15 5.66 -5.69
CA PHE A 108 1.91 6.53 -4.53
C PHE A 108 1.79 5.72 -3.24
N THR A 109 1.15 4.56 -3.28
CA THR A 109 1.06 3.66 -2.11
C THR A 109 2.45 3.21 -1.65
N VAL A 110 3.34 2.79 -2.56
CA VAL A 110 4.72 2.42 -2.22
C VAL A 110 5.48 3.59 -1.62
N ILE A 111 5.33 4.79 -2.18
CA ILE A 111 5.99 6.00 -1.66
C ILE A 111 5.53 6.29 -0.23
N PHE A 112 4.21 6.35 0.03
CA PHE A 112 3.68 6.67 1.35
C PHE A 112 3.96 5.59 2.39
N LEU A 113 3.92 4.30 2.04
CA LEU A 113 4.34 3.22 2.95
C LEU A 113 5.82 3.30 3.30
N SER A 114 6.67 3.65 2.33
CA SER A 114 8.11 3.85 2.56
C SER A 114 8.37 5.05 3.49
N LEU A 115 7.65 6.15 3.29
CA LEU A 115 7.72 7.33 4.16
C LEU A 115 7.20 7.03 5.57
N ALA A 116 6.12 6.26 5.69
CA ALA A 116 5.61 5.80 6.98
C ALA A 116 6.66 4.97 7.73
N ASN A 117 7.31 4.00 7.06
CA ASN A 117 8.37 3.20 7.64
C ASN A 117 9.57 4.04 8.09
N LYS A 118 9.98 5.02 7.28
CA LYS A 118 11.06 5.94 7.65
C LYS A 118 10.70 6.80 8.87
N ALA A 119 9.44 7.22 8.98
CA ALA A 119 8.96 7.97 10.14
C ALA A 119 8.97 7.12 11.41
N ILE A 120 8.58 5.82 11.32
CA ILE A 120 8.63 4.87 12.44
C ILE A 120 10.06 4.68 12.93
N GLN A 121 11.00 4.45 12.01
CA GLN A 121 12.41 4.27 12.37
C GLN A 121 13.00 5.49 13.07
N ARG A 122 12.74 6.69 12.55
CA ARG A 122 13.21 7.93 13.18
C ARG A 122 12.67 8.09 14.60
N ASP A 123 11.41 7.73 14.83
CA ASP A 123 10.81 7.82 16.16
C ASP A 123 11.43 6.79 17.13
N GLU A 124 11.75 5.59 16.65
CA GLU A 124 12.44 4.56 17.44
C GLU A 124 13.89 4.98 17.78
N ASP A 125 14.61 5.54 16.82
CA ASP A 125 15.98 6.02 17.03
C ASP A 125 16.04 7.16 18.05
N LEU A 126 15.08 8.08 18.03
CA LEU A 126 14.97 9.17 19.02
C LEU A 126 14.73 8.64 20.43
N VAL A 127 13.84 7.66 20.60
CA VAL A 127 13.59 7.03 21.90
C VAL A 127 14.86 6.32 22.40
N ARG A 128 15.50 5.56 21.52
CA ARG A 128 16.73 4.83 21.86
C ARG A 128 17.89 5.76 22.23
N SER A 129 18.01 6.92 21.58
CA SER A 129 19.03 7.91 21.92
C SER A 129 18.76 8.57 23.28
N ALA A 130 17.50 8.86 23.62
CA ALA A 130 17.10 9.41 24.90
C ALA A 130 17.39 8.43 26.06
N ASP A 131 17.16 7.13 25.85
CA ASP A 131 17.43 6.09 26.86
C ASP A 131 18.94 5.91 27.14
N ARG A 132 19.82 6.23 26.16
CA ARG A 132 21.28 6.16 26.36
C ARG A 132 21.85 7.34 27.16
N LEU A 133 21.12 8.43 27.26
CA LEU A 133 21.54 9.63 28.00
C LEU A 133 21.10 9.61 29.47
N ARG A 134 20.40 8.58 29.90
CA ARG A 134 19.85 8.38 31.23
C ARG A 134 20.64 7.31 32.00
#